data_392d08206cf06b0d4287d690eac72af7
#
_entry.id   392d08206cf06b0d4287d690eac72af7
#
_cell.length_a   1.000
_cell.length_b   1.000
_cell.length_c   1.000
_cell.angle_alpha   90.00
_cell.angle_beta   90.00
_cell.angle_gamma   90.00
#
_symmetry.space_group_name_H-M   'P 1'
#
loop_
_entity.id
_entity.type
_entity.pdbx_description
1 polymer ?
#
loop_
_entity_poly.entity_id
_entity_poly.type
_entity_poly.pdbx_seq_one_letter_code
_entity_poly.pdbx_strand_id
1 'polypeptide(L)'
;MNGGARWVRQRFSIDHLGRIKSVGPYRPGSDLAASLERRDRMNMILLFVGAVIIACILLKPIAAKLPFPTLLIFIALGMFLGSGGPLHINFNDFKATESACTAALIFIMFYGGFNTNIERARPVAVPAVLLSTAGVVITAGLTAVFAHVALRFDWPLALLLGSIISSTDAASVFSVLREHRLSLKGGTDSLLEVESGSNDPLAYMLTAVFSALALGEAVNLPVLIAQQIVFGAAFGLAFGWVGMKLACRMNLESQSETIVLIAIALLSFAVPSQLGGNGFLSVYLAGIVLGASDIPSKREMVHVFDVLTEMAEMAIFFLIGLLVTPARLPQAILPALGLVLFMLFIGRPVAVCAIMPPRRGRLGQIGLVSWAGLRGAASVVFVLFTVVSGVPGSRDLFDLVFMVAIISIVMQGSLLPAVAKRLKMIDEAGDVGRTFNDYQEETDLSFIKLKVDAGHPFAGRSLAQIGEAASMLVVLILRHGAEPVIPNGDTVIETGDLLVLAAPTFEERAGVSLREHHIGEHHHWAGCALHELPHGGRRFIVVLLKREGETIIPNGDTQLLPGDDVVIATLG
;
A
#
# COMPACT_ATOMS: atom_id res chain seq x y z
N MET A 1 35.83 -49.44 45.30
CA MET A 1 36.64 -48.40 44.59
C MET A 1 36.03 -48.18 43.22
N ASN A 2 35.11 -47.21 43.08
CA ASN A 2 34.54 -46.80 41.83
C ASN A 2 34.60 -45.26 41.76
N GLY A 3 35.66 -44.76 41.15
CA GLY A 3 35.83 -43.33 40.88
C GLY A 3 35.34 -43.02 39.46
N GLY A 4 34.07 -42.65 39.32
CA GLY A 4 33.51 -42.13 38.11
C GLY A 4 33.92 -40.68 37.88
N ALA A 5 34.84 -40.40 36.97
CA ALA A 5 35.20 -39.06 36.53
C ALA A 5 34.03 -38.41 35.81
N ARG A 6 33.35 -37.45 36.47
CA ARG A 6 32.36 -36.55 35.85
C ARG A 6 33.11 -35.56 34.93
N TRP A 7 33.02 -35.78 33.60
CA TRP A 7 33.44 -34.80 32.64
C TRP A 7 32.47 -33.60 32.64
N VAL A 8 32.88 -32.49 33.19
CA VAL A 8 32.16 -31.22 33.10
C VAL A 8 32.51 -30.60 31.77
N ARG A 9 31.59 -30.63 30.81
CA ARG A 9 31.72 -29.89 29.56
C ARG A 9 31.62 -28.39 29.87
N GLN A 10 32.70 -27.65 29.71
CA GLN A 10 32.71 -26.20 29.75
C GLN A 10 32.32 -25.63 28.40
N ARG A 11 31.41 -24.64 28.39
CA ARG A 11 31.13 -23.83 27.20
C ARG A 11 32.15 -22.70 27.10
N PHE A 12 32.67 -22.51 25.90
CA PHE A 12 33.50 -21.36 25.54
C PHE A 12 32.75 -20.48 24.57
N SER A 13 32.75 -19.19 24.76
CA SER A 13 32.22 -18.16 23.85
C SER A 13 33.39 -17.28 23.41
N ILE A 14 33.41 -16.89 22.15
CA ILE A 14 34.38 -15.96 21.57
C ILE A 14 33.71 -14.58 21.59
N ASP A 15 34.34 -13.59 22.23
CA ASP A 15 33.90 -12.20 22.21
C ASP A 15 34.29 -11.51 20.88
N HIS A 16 33.75 -10.32 20.64
CA HIS A 16 34.03 -9.54 19.44
C HIS A 16 35.49 -9.09 19.29
N LEU A 17 36.36 -9.45 20.21
CA LEU A 17 37.80 -9.22 20.17
C LEU A 17 38.60 -10.52 20.00
N GLY A 18 37.90 -11.65 19.69
CA GLY A 18 38.53 -12.95 19.48
C GLY A 18 39.03 -13.66 20.76
N ARG A 19 38.61 -13.21 21.96
CA ARG A 19 39.02 -13.81 23.22
C ARG A 19 38.04 -14.90 23.66
N ILE A 20 38.59 -16.05 24.02
CA ILE A 20 37.80 -17.19 24.54
C ILE A 20 37.50 -16.93 26.01
N LYS A 21 36.23 -16.74 26.37
CA LYS A 21 35.74 -16.69 27.74
C LYS A 21 35.07 -18.00 28.12
N SER A 22 35.39 -18.51 29.32
CA SER A 22 34.66 -19.66 29.88
C SER A 22 33.29 -19.20 30.36
N VAL A 23 32.23 -19.76 29.78
CA VAL A 23 30.85 -19.53 30.20
C VAL A 23 30.42 -20.71 31.07
N GLY A 24 30.75 -20.68 32.35
CA GLY A 24 30.27 -21.56 33.40
C GLY A 24 29.98 -23.06 33.09
N PRO A 25 29.71 -23.89 34.05
CA PRO A 25 29.46 -25.31 33.81
C PRO A 25 28.14 -25.55 33.06
N TYR A 26 28.18 -26.39 32.05
CA TYR A 26 26.99 -26.85 31.30
C TYR A 26 26.01 -27.59 32.23
N ARG A 27 24.79 -27.02 32.43
CA ARG A 27 23.67 -27.68 33.12
C ARG A 27 22.64 -28.13 32.07
N PRO A 28 22.55 -29.42 31.75
CA PRO A 28 21.68 -29.91 30.67
C PRO A 28 20.18 -29.61 30.86
N GLY A 29 19.72 -29.44 32.11
CA GLY A 29 18.33 -29.11 32.41
C GLY A 29 17.93 -27.66 32.24
N SER A 30 18.90 -26.70 32.35
CA SER A 30 18.60 -25.26 32.22
C SER A 30 18.38 -24.84 30.76
N ASP A 31 19.10 -25.45 29.82
CA ASP A 31 18.98 -25.13 28.40
C ASP A 31 17.67 -25.70 27.80
N LEU A 32 17.21 -26.86 28.27
CA LEU A 32 15.92 -27.45 27.87
C LEU A 32 14.75 -26.61 28.41
N ALA A 33 14.79 -26.24 29.69
CA ALA A 33 13.75 -25.40 30.31
C ALA A 33 13.68 -24.04 29.60
N ALA A 34 14.83 -23.38 29.34
CA ALA A 34 14.87 -22.11 28.62
C ALA A 34 14.40 -22.23 27.15
N SER A 35 14.60 -23.38 26.52
CA SER A 35 14.11 -23.65 25.15
C SER A 35 12.61 -23.88 25.11
N LEU A 36 12.06 -24.60 26.10
CA LEU A 36 10.60 -24.79 26.27
C LEU A 36 9.90 -23.46 26.58
N GLU A 37 10.45 -22.68 27.48
CA GLU A 37 9.91 -21.37 27.83
C GLU A 37 9.91 -20.40 26.66
N ARG A 38 10.96 -20.40 25.82
CA ARG A 38 11.00 -19.66 24.55
C ARG A 38 9.96 -20.15 23.55
N ARG A 39 9.76 -21.46 23.45
CA ARG A 39 8.77 -22.05 22.54
C ARG A 39 7.35 -21.69 22.96
N ASP A 40 7.05 -21.77 24.25
CA ASP A 40 5.74 -21.42 24.78
C ASP A 40 5.46 -19.91 24.61
N ARG A 41 6.45 -19.08 24.84
CA ARG A 41 6.36 -17.63 24.58
C ARG A 41 6.11 -17.34 23.09
N MET A 42 6.79 -18.03 22.17
CA MET A 42 6.56 -17.88 20.73
C MET A 42 5.14 -18.29 20.35
N ASN A 43 4.66 -19.43 20.85
CA ASN A 43 3.30 -19.91 20.57
C ASN A 43 2.24 -18.93 21.08
N MET A 44 2.45 -18.34 22.27
CA MET A 44 1.56 -17.31 22.81
C MET A 44 1.54 -16.05 21.97
N ILE A 45 2.71 -15.59 21.45
CA ILE A 45 2.79 -14.45 20.55
C ILE A 45 2.03 -14.74 19.25
N LEU A 46 2.23 -15.90 18.64
CA LEU A 46 1.56 -16.28 17.38
C LEU A 46 0.03 -16.36 17.57
N LEU A 47 -0.42 -16.95 18.69
CA LEU A 47 -1.85 -17.02 19.03
C LEU A 47 -2.43 -15.61 19.21
N PHE A 48 -1.72 -14.73 19.92
CA PHE A 48 -2.12 -13.36 20.16
C PHE A 48 -2.22 -12.58 18.84
N VAL A 49 -1.19 -12.63 18.01
CA VAL A 49 -1.17 -11.95 16.70
C VAL A 49 -2.31 -12.44 15.80
N GLY A 50 -2.51 -13.77 15.71
CA GLY A 50 -3.60 -14.33 14.91
C GLY A 50 -4.98 -13.91 15.42
N ALA A 51 -5.20 -13.92 16.75
CA ALA A 51 -6.45 -13.46 17.35
C ALA A 51 -6.70 -11.97 17.09
N VAL A 52 -5.67 -11.13 17.16
CA VAL A 52 -5.75 -9.68 16.87
C VAL A 52 -6.13 -9.44 15.42
N ILE A 53 -5.47 -10.10 14.46
CA ILE A 53 -5.81 -9.95 13.03
C ILE A 53 -7.28 -10.31 12.79
N ILE A 54 -7.75 -11.44 13.33
CA ILE A 54 -9.15 -11.85 13.19
C ILE A 54 -10.08 -10.81 13.83
N ALA A 55 -9.75 -10.31 15.03
CA ALA A 55 -10.55 -9.30 15.70
C ALA A 55 -10.62 -8.00 14.89
N CYS A 56 -9.51 -7.54 14.32
CA CYS A 56 -9.46 -6.36 13.44
C CYS A 56 -10.39 -6.52 12.24
N ILE A 57 -10.34 -7.68 11.56
CA ILE A 57 -11.18 -7.96 10.38
C ILE A 57 -12.66 -8.03 10.77
N LEU A 58 -13.00 -8.70 11.86
CA LEU A 58 -14.39 -8.81 12.32
C LEU A 58 -14.98 -7.48 12.80
N LEU A 59 -14.15 -6.56 13.26
CA LEU A 59 -14.57 -5.23 13.68
C LEU A 59 -14.75 -4.25 12.51
N LYS A 60 -14.16 -4.48 11.33
CA LYS A 60 -14.31 -3.63 10.14
C LYS A 60 -15.77 -3.34 9.75
N PRO A 61 -16.68 -4.33 9.62
CA PRO A 61 -18.07 -4.07 9.27
C PRO A 61 -18.83 -3.26 10.32
N ILE A 62 -18.38 -3.31 11.57
CA ILE A 62 -18.93 -2.50 12.68
C ILE A 62 -18.41 -1.07 12.54
N ALA A 63 -17.11 -0.91 12.25
CA ALA A 63 -16.49 0.38 11.99
C ALA A 63 -17.16 1.14 10.86
N ALA A 64 -17.41 0.48 9.74
CA ALA A 64 -18.04 1.08 8.56
C ALA A 64 -19.46 1.66 8.83
N LYS A 65 -20.09 1.30 9.96
CA LYS A 65 -21.38 1.88 10.40
C LYS A 65 -21.21 3.10 11.29
N LEU A 66 -20.00 3.39 11.74
CA LEU A 66 -19.70 4.52 12.60
C LEU A 66 -19.28 5.74 11.75
N PRO A 67 -19.54 6.95 12.20
CA PRO A 67 -19.14 8.16 11.46
C PRO A 67 -17.64 8.49 11.62
N PHE A 68 -16.80 7.48 11.83
CA PHE A 68 -15.36 7.61 12.06
C PHE A 68 -14.58 6.67 11.15
N PRO A 69 -13.39 7.09 10.68
CA PRO A 69 -12.51 6.22 9.90
C PRO A 69 -12.20 4.90 10.63
N THR A 70 -12.19 3.80 9.88
CA THR A 70 -12.01 2.42 10.38
C THR A 70 -10.74 2.25 11.21
N LEU A 71 -9.70 3.02 10.92
CA LEU A 71 -8.39 2.97 11.60
C LEU A 71 -8.49 3.22 13.11
N LEU A 72 -9.46 4.01 13.57
CA LEU A 72 -9.66 4.28 15.00
C LEU A 72 -10.05 3.05 15.80
N ILE A 73 -10.70 2.07 15.17
CA ILE A 73 -11.04 0.80 15.84
C ILE A 73 -9.81 -0.01 16.17
N PHE A 74 -8.79 -0.01 15.30
CA PHE A 74 -7.54 -0.71 15.56
C PHE A 74 -6.79 -0.10 16.75
N ILE A 75 -6.78 1.25 16.84
CA ILE A 75 -6.25 1.95 18.00
C ILE A 75 -7.04 1.59 19.28
N ALA A 76 -8.38 1.65 19.20
CA ALA A 76 -9.23 1.35 20.35
C ALA A 76 -9.04 -0.10 20.84
N LEU A 77 -8.90 -1.06 19.91
CA LEU A 77 -8.60 -2.46 20.22
C LEU A 77 -7.23 -2.58 20.91
N GLY A 78 -6.21 -1.90 20.40
CA GLY A 78 -4.88 -1.84 21.02
C GLY A 78 -4.92 -1.27 22.44
N MET A 79 -5.62 -0.16 22.65
CA MET A 79 -5.80 0.46 23.97
C MET A 79 -6.59 -0.44 24.93
N PHE A 80 -7.60 -1.16 24.43
CA PHE A 80 -8.40 -2.10 25.22
C PHE A 80 -7.57 -3.28 25.74
N LEU A 81 -6.64 -3.78 24.91
CA LEU A 81 -5.75 -4.89 25.25
C LEU A 81 -4.53 -4.44 26.06
N GLY A 82 -4.11 -3.17 25.91
CA GLY A 82 -2.90 -2.61 26.49
C GLY A 82 -2.89 -2.47 28.00
N SER A 83 -1.81 -1.93 28.53
CA SER A 83 -1.55 -1.80 29.97
C SER A 83 -2.60 -0.98 30.73
N GLY A 84 -3.27 -0.05 30.05
CA GLY A 84 -4.35 0.76 30.63
C GLY A 84 -5.75 0.22 30.35
N GLY A 85 -5.88 -0.86 29.60
CA GLY A 85 -7.15 -1.49 29.28
C GLY A 85 -7.55 -2.59 30.26
N PRO A 86 -8.75 -3.19 30.10
CA PRO A 86 -9.26 -4.22 31.00
C PRO A 86 -8.41 -5.50 31.08
N LEU A 87 -7.67 -5.82 30.01
CA LEU A 87 -6.84 -7.03 29.96
C LEU A 87 -5.42 -6.82 30.49
N HIS A 88 -5.02 -5.56 30.78
CA HIS A 88 -3.75 -5.19 31.41
C HIS A 88 -2.51 -5.88 30.83
N ILE A 89 -2.44 -6.03 29.49
CA ILE A 89 -1.25 -6.58 28.85
C ILE A 89 -0.12 -5.54 28.95
N ASN A 90 0.86 -5.81 29.80
CA ASN A 90 2.04 -4.96 29.98
C ASN A 90 2.96 -5.05 28.77
N PHE A 91 2.63 -4.30 27.72
CA PHE A 91 3.46 -4.14 26.55
C PHE A 91 4.08 -2.73 26.56
N ASN A 92 5.39 -2.66 26.75
CA ASN A 92 6.13 -1.38 26.84
C ASN A 92 7.44 -1.45 26.03
N ASP A 93 7.44 -2.22 24.94
CA ASP A 93 8.61 -2.40 24.08
C ASP A 93 8.55 -1.44 22.90
N PHE A 94 8.95 -0.19 23.13
CA PHE A 94 9.02 0.85 22.10
C PHE A 94 9.94 0.47 20.95
N LYS A 95 11.03 -0.26 21.21
CA LYS A 95 12.01 -0.65 20.19
C LYS A 95 11.42 -1.72 19.24
N ALA A 96 10.79 -2.74 19.79
CA ALA A 96 10.11 -3.75 18.96
C ALA A 96 8.97 -3.13 18.13
N THR A 97 8.20 -2.22 18.74
CA THR A 97 7.12 -1.50 18.04
C THR A 97 7.68 -0.60 16.93
N GLU A 98 8.73 0.18 17.20
CA GLU A 98 9.36 1.04 16.20
C GLU A 98 9.84 0.21 15.01
N SER A 99 10.53 -0.89 15.25
CA SER A 99 11.02 -1.78 14.19
C SER A 99 9.87 -2.40 13.37
N ALA A 100 8.80 -2.85 14.02
CA ALA A 100 7.63 -3.40 13.34
C ALA A 100 6.88 -2.32 12.53
N CYS A 101 6.69 -1.13 13.10
CA CYS A 101 6.05 -0.01 12.44
C CYS A 101 6.89 0.53 11.28
N THR A 102 8.22 0.55 11.40
CA THR A 102 9.14 0.91 10.31
C THR A 102 9.02 -0.08 9.16
N ALA A 103 9.02 -1.39 9.44
CA ALA A 103 8.82 -2.42 8.43
C ALA A 103 7.46 -2.29 7.73
N ALA A 104 6.41 -2.00 8.47
CA ALA A 104 5.07 -1.75 7.93
C ALA A 104 5.06 -0.48 7.04
N LEU A 105 5.69 0.60 7.48
CA LEU A 105 5.76 1.87 6.74
C LEU A 105 6.55 1.73 5.43
N ILE A 106 7.54 0.84 5.35
CA ILE A 106 8.26 0.52 4.10
C ILE A 106 7.26 0.06 3.02
N PHE A 107 6.36 -0.86 3.34
CA PHE A 107 5.37 -1.36 2.39
C PHE A 107 4.35 -0.30 1.99
N ILE A 108 3.89 0.51 2.94
CA ILE A 108 2.98 1.64 2.67
C ILE A 108 3.64 2.65 1.72
N MET A 109 4.89 3.04 1.99
CA MET A 109 5.63 3.98 1.16
C MET A 109 5.93 3.44 -0.24
N PHE A 110 6.35 2.16 -0.32
CA PHE A 110 6.59 1.50 -1.60
C PHE A 110 5.32 1.45 -2.45
N TYR A 111 4.22 1.01 -1.86
CA TYR A 111 2.94 0.92 -2.54
C TYR A 111 2.41 2.28 -2.96
N GLY A 112 2.52 3.30 -2.10
CA GLY A 112 2.16 4.68 -2.44
C GLY A 112 2.92 5.18 -3.68
N GLY A 113 4.23 4.92 -3.76
CA GLY A 113 5.02 5.21 -4.96
C GLY A 113 4.63 4.36 -6.18
N PHE A 114 4.45 3.05 -5.98
CA PHE A 114 4.12 2.08 -7.04
C PHE A 114 2.75 2.35 -7.68
N ASN A 115 1.80 2.80 -6.90
CA ASN A 115 0.43 3.08 -7.35
C ASN A 115 0.27 4.48 -7.96
N THR A 116 1.29 5.35 -7.85
CA THR A 116 1.22 6.71 -8.38
C THR A 116 1.12 6.69 -9.90
N ASN A 117 -0.03 7.14 -10.44
CA ASN A 117 -0.23 7.29 -11.88
C ASN A 117 0.44 8.58 -12.39
N ILE A 118 1.57 8.43 -13.10
CA ILE A 118 2.37 9.56 -13.58
C ILE A 118 1.60 10.46 -14.56
N GLU A 119 0.76 9.90 -15.42
CA GLU A 119 -0.01 10.68 -16.40
C GLU A 119 -1.02 11.59 -15.71
N ARG A 120 -1.73 11.09 -14.70
CA ARG A 120 -2.67 11.87 -13.89
C ARG A 120 -1.97 12.84 -12.94
N ALA A 121 -0.81 12.45 -12.42
CA ALA A 121 -0.01 13.28 -11.52
C ALA A 121 0.67 14.45 -12.28
N ARG A 122 0.99 14.29 -13.57
CA ARG A 122 1.74 15.27 -14.37
C ARG A 122 1.16 16.69 -14.33
N PRO A 123 -0.16 16.93 -14.46
CA PRO A 123 -0.72 18.29 -14.40
C PRO A 123 -0.59 18.96 -13.02
N VAL A 124 -0.53 18.15 -11.96
CA VAL A 124 -0.48 18.60 -10.56
C VAL A 124 0.89 18.36 -9.91
N ALA A 125 1.87 17.82 -10.65
CA ALA A 125 3.17 17.42 -10.11
C ALA A 125 3.92 18.59 -9.46
N VAL A 126 3.96 19.76 -10.13
CA VAL A 126 4.68 20.93 -9.59
C VAL A 126 4.09 21.40 -8.24
N PRO A 127 2.78 21.68 -8.12
CA PRO A 127 2.22 22.05 -6.81
C PRO A 127 2.33 20.93 -5.80
N ALA A 128 2.20 19.65 -6.17
CA ALA A 128 2.33 18.52 -5.26
C ALA A 128 3.75 18.41 -4.67
N VAL A 129 4.78 18.47 -5.54
CA VAL A 129 6.19 18.45 -5.09
C VAL A 129 6.53 19.66 -4.24
N LEU A 130 6.03 20.84 -4.57
CA LEU A 130 6.28 22.03 -3.74
C LEU A 130 5.56 21.94 -2.39
N LEU A 131 4.35 21.36 -2.34
CA LEU A 131 3.63 21.14 -1.07
C LEU A 131 4.34 20.09 -0.21
N SER A 132 4.84 19.01 -0.80
CA SER A 132 5.57 17.97 -0.09
C SER A 132 7.00 18.36 0.31
N THR A 133 7.54 19.46 -0.21
CA THR A 133 8.87 19.97 0.12
C THR A 133 8.78 21.29 0.88
N ALA A 134 8.66 22.40 0.20
CA ALA A 134 8.55 23.72 0.83
C ALA A 134 7.34 23.82 1.78
N GLY A 135 6.22 23.19 1.43
CA GLY A 135 5.02 23.14 2.27
C GLY A 135 5.24 22.43 3.59
N VAL A 136 5.98 21.32 3.59
CA VAL A 136 6.39 20.59 4.80
C VAL A 136 7.28 21.48 5.68
N VAL A 137 8.31 22.12 5.11
CA VAL A 137 9.21 23.00 5.85
C VAL A 137 8.45 24.18 6.47
N ILE A 138 7.57 24.83 5.70
CA ILE A 138 6.72 25.93 6.20
C ILE A 138 5.83 25.44 7.33
N THR A 139 5.14 24.31 7.13
CA THR A 139 4.24 23.73 8.13
C THR A 139 5.00 23.35 9.40
N ALA A 140 6.16 22.68 9.27
CA ALA A 140 7.02 22.31 10.39
C ALA A 140 7.50 23.54 11.16
N GLY A 141 7.98 24.57 10.46
CA GLY A 141 8.43 25.82 11.07
C GLY A 141 7.33 26.58 11.81
N LEU A 142 6.15 26.75 11.18
CA LEU A 142 5.01 27.41 11.82
C LEU A 142 4.52 26.63 13.04
N THR A 143 4.50 25.29 12.95
CA THR A 143 4.14 24.43 14.08
C THR A 143 5.15 24.52 15.21
N ALA A 144 6.46 24.57 14.89
CA ALA A 144 7.52 24.76 15.87
C ALA A 144 7.37 26.11 16.60
N VAL A 145 7.12 27.18 15.87
CA VAL A 145 6.86 28.51 16.47
C VAL A 145 5.65 28.44 17.42
N PHE A 146 4.56 27.83 17.01
CA PHE A 146 3.39 27.66 17.88
C PHE A 146 3.72 26.82 19.11
N ALA A 147 4.44 25.72 18.95
CA ALA A 147 4.85 24.86 20.07
C ALA A 147 5.75 25.60 21.06
N HIS A 148 6.67 26.41 20.56
CA HIS A 148 7.55 27.22 21.42
C HIS A 148 6.78 28.32 22.16
N VAL A 149 5.94 29.07 21.46
CA VAL A 149 5.25 30.25 22.04
C VAL A 149 4.06 29.84 22.90
N ALA A 150 3.21 28.93 22.40
CA ALA A 150 1.95 28.58 23.07
C ALA A 150 2.11 27.42 24.05
N LEU A 151 2.89 26.37 23.69
CA LEU A 151 3.10 25.20 24.53
C LEU A 151 4.39 25.30 25.38
N ARG A 152 5.21 26.33 25.15
CA ARG A 152 6.46 26.60 25.89
C ARG A 152 7.49 25.50 25.78
N PHE A 153 7.53 24.79 24.66
CA PHE A 153 8.59 23.82 24.39
C PHE A 153 9.91 24.55 24.06
N ASP A 154 11.01 23.94 24.45
CA ASP A 154 12.33 24.40 24.01
C ASP A 154 12.45 24.23 22.49
N TRP A 155 13.26 25.08 21.85
CA TRP A 155 13.39 25.10 20.39
C TRP A 155 13.70 23.73 19.77
N PRO A 156 14.62 22.90 20.30
CA PRO A 156 14.89 21.58 19.72
C PRO A 156 13.66 20.67 19.72
N LEU A 157 12.90 20.62 20.83
CA LEU A 157 11.67 19.83 20.93
C LEU A 157 10.53 20.43 20.09
N ALA A 158 10.44 21.76 20.00
CA ALA A 158 9.46 22.43 19.18
C ALA A 158 9.66 22.15 17.67
N LEU A 159 10.91 22.23 17.21
CA LEU A 159 11.29 21.89 15.84
C LEU A 159 11.06 20.39 15.53
N LEU A 160 11.38 19.54 16.48
CA LEU A 160 11.16 18.09 16.40
C LEU A 160 9.65 17.79 16.28
N LEU A 161 8.80 18.36 17.14
CA LEU A 161 7.36 18.24 17.07
C LEU A 161 6.82 18.72 15.72
N GLY A 162 7.26 19.91 15.27
CA GLY A 162 6.87 20.46 13.97
C GLY A 162 7.20 19.53 12.81
N SER A 163 8.38 18.92 12.84
CA SER A 163 8.82 17.96 11.80
C SER A 163 7.97 16.70 11.78
N ILE A 164 7.76 16.08 12.96
CA ILE A 164 6.97 14.86 13.11
C ILE A 164 5.54 15.05 12.57
N ILE A 165 4.88 16.13 12.97
CA ILE A 165 3.49 16.37 12.58
C ILE A 165 3.34 17.14 11.26
N SER A 166 4.41 17.42 10.51
CA SER A 166 4.34 18.01 9.18
C SER A 166 3.93 17.01 8.10
N SER A 167 4.16 15.72 8.29
CA SER A 167 3.67 14.61 7.44
C SER A 167 2.14 14.59 7.41
N THR A 168 1.54 14.37 6.23
CA THR A 168 0.08 14.22 6.04
C THR A 168 -0.26 12.81 5.62
N ASP A 169 -1.47 12.36 5.93
CA ASP A 169 -1.94 11.00 5.71
C ASP A 169 -3.02 10.96 4.62
N ALA A 170 -2.58 10.63 3.39
CA ALA A 170 -3.51 10.43 2.29
C ALA A 170 -4.34 9.15 2.44
N ALA A 171 -3.80 8.08 3.02
CA ALA A 171 -4.51 6.82 3.15
C ALA A 171 -5.84 7.01 3.91
N SER A 172 -5.80 7.76 5.02
CA SER A 172 -7.02 8.13 5.77
C SER A 172 -7.97 9.01 4.93
N VAL A 173 -7.45 9.98 4.17
CA VAL A 173 -8.26 10.83 3.29
C VAL A 173 -9.00 9.99 2.25
N PHE A 174 -8.28 9.10 1.60
CA PHE A 174 -8.83 8.28 0.53
C PHE A 174 -9.72 7.16 1.02
N SER A 175 -9.46 6.60 2.20
CA SER A 175 -10.38 5.68 2.86
C SER A 175 -11.77 6.33 3.03
N VAL A 176 -11.81 7.57 3.52
CA VAL A 176 -13.06 8.33 3.69
C VAL A 176 -13.72 8.66 2.34
N LEU A 177 -12.95 9.08 1.33
CA LEU A 177 -13.49 9.40 0.00
C LEU A 177 -14.07 8.15 -0.69
N ARG A 178 -13.40 6.98 -0.59
CA ARG A 178 -13.89 5.71 -1.12
C ARG A 178 -15.14 5.22 -0.42
N GLU A 179 -15.16 5.28 0.90
CA GLU A 179 -16.34 4.88 1.70
C GLU A 179 -17.60 5.67 1.32
N HIS A 180 -17.43 6.97 1.02
CA HIS A 180 -18.52 7.83 0.60
C HIS A 180 -18.70 7.93 -0.92
N ARG A 181 -17.94 7.18 -1.72
CA ARG A 181 -17.95 7.19 -3.18
C ARG A 181 -17.80 8.61 -3.77
N LEU A 182 -16.82 9.37 -3.29
CA LEU A 182 -16.59 10.75 -3.71
C LEU A 182 -15.33 10.87 -4.57
N SER A 183 -15.46 11.48 -5.75
CA SER A 183 -14.36 11.93 -6.60
C SER A 183 -14.17 13.43 -6.49
N LEU A 184 -12.93 13.93 -6.61
CA LEU A 184 -12.61 15.34 -6.43
C LEU A 184 -12.31 16.02 -7.76
N LYS A 185 -12.77 17.28 -7.91
CA LYS A 185 -12.54 18.10 -9.11
C LYS A 185 -11.09 18.55 -9.25
N GLY A 186 -10.67 18.77 -10.51
CA GLY A 186 -9.43 19.48 -10.85
C GLY A 186 -8.15 18.73 -10.49
N GLY A 187 -8.19 17.40 -10.45
CA GLY A 187 -7.03 16.58 -10.10
C GLY A 187 -6.58 16.74 -8.64
N THR A 188 -7.51 17.15 -7.76
CA THR A 188 -7.21 17.37 -6.33
C THR A 188 -6.90 16.06 -5.63
N ASP A 189 -7.51 14.97 -6.04
CA ASP A 189 -7.19 13.60 -5.64
C ASP A 189 -5.73 13.27 -5.93
N SER A 190 -5.30 13.33 -7.20
CA SER A 190 -3.90 13.08 -7.58
C SER A 190 -2.91 14.04 -6.91
N LEU A 191 -3.31 15.29 -6.66
CA LEU A 191 -2.48 16.25 -5.93
C LEU A 191 -2.26 15.81 -4.48
N LEU A 192 -3.32 15.41 -3.78
CA LEU A 192 -3.24 14.94 -2.38
C LEU A 192 -2.45 13.64 -2.27
N GLU A 193 -2.60 12.73 -3.24
CA GLU A 193 -1.87 11.47 -3.30
C GLU A 193 -0.37 11.70 -3.42
N VAL A 194 0.05 12.44 -4.44
CA VAL A 194 1.48 12.72 -4.68
C VAL A 194 2.07 13.55 -3.55
N GLU A 195 1.33 14.53 -3.04
CA GLU A 195 1.78 15.34 -1.91
C GLU A 195 2.06 14.48 -0.69
N SER A 196 1.09 13.65 -0.27
CA SER A 196 1.21 12.87 0.95
C SER A 196 2.26 11.76 0.83
N GLY A 197 2.33 11.03 -0.30
CA GLY A 197 3.37 10.03 -0.49
C GLY A 197 4.80 10.61 -0.48
N SER A 198 4.95 11.86 -0.95
CA SER A 198 6.27 12.53 -1.04
C SER A 198 6.66 13.29 0.22
N ASN A 199 5.73 13.66 1.11
CA ASN A 199 6.02 14.49 2.28
C ASN A 199 6.62 13.69 3.45
N ASP A 200 6.28 12.41 3.58
CA ASP A 200 6.76 11.54 4.64
C ASP A 200 8.28 11.37 4.66
N PRO A 201 8.95 11.11 3.53
CA PRO A 201 10.41 11.08 3.47
C PRO A 201 11.07 12.37 3.98
N LEU A 202 10.49 13.53 3.65
CA LEU A 202 11.02 14.81 4.11
C LEU A 202 10.75 15.04 5.60
N ALA A 203 9.55 14.73 6.07
CA ALA A 203 9.20 14.82 7.49
C ALA A 203 10.10 13.91 8.35
N TYR A 204 10.38 12.68 7.89
CA TYR A 204 11.35 11.79 8.52
C TYR A 204 12.76 12.38 8.54
N MET A 205 13.21 12.93 7.41
CA MET A 205 14.53 13.58 7.33
C MET A 205 14.66 14.71 8.36
N LEU A 206 13.67 15.60 8.42
CA LEU A 206 13.66 16.69 9.40
C LEU A 206 13.60 16.14 10.83
N THR A 207 12.82 15.09 11.08
CA THR A 207 12.76 14.42 12.38
C THR A 207 14.12 13.86 12.79
N ALA A 208 14.85 13.19 11.91
CA ALA A 208 16.18 12.67 12.19
C ALA A 208 17.19 13.81 12.49
N VAL A 209 17.15 14.88 11.68
CA VAL A 209 17.99 16.07 11.85
C VAL A 209 17.76 16.75 13.21
N PHE A 210 16.49 16.99 13.55
CA PHE A 210 16.16 17.66 14.82
C PHE A 210 16.25 16.73 16.04
N SER A 211 16.17 15.41 15.85
CA SER A 211 16.50 14.44 16.90
C SER A 211 17.99 14.51 17.26
N ALA A 212 18.89 14.53 16.27
CA ALA A 212 20.33 14.70 16.49
C ALA A 212 20.64 16.04 17.20
N LEU A 213 19.96 17.12 16.78
CA LEU A 213 20.10 18.43 17.44
C LEU A 213 19.60 18.39 18.89
N ALA A 214 18.47 17.74 19.17
CA ALA A 214 17.92 17.62 20.53
C ALA A 214 18.77 16.74 21.44
N LEU A 215 19.53 15.78 20.88
CA LEU A 215 20.53 14.97 21.60
C LEU A 215 21.83 15.73 21.84
N GLY A 216 22.01 16.94 21.29
CA GLY A 216 23.24 17.72 21.40
C GLY A 216 24.40 17.16 20.58
N GLU A 217 24.13 16.36 19.56
CA GLU A 217 25.16 15.81 18.69
C GLU A 217 25.80 16.92 17.85
N ALA A 218 27.12 16.93 17.77
CA ALA A 218 27.87 17.86 16.93
C ALA A 218 27.86 17.42 15.45
N VAL A 219 26.71 17.49 14.83
CA VAL A 219 26.51 17.11 13.40
C VAL A 219 26.56 18.32 12.48
N ASN A 220 27.19 18.15 11.32
CA ASN A 220 27.11 19.13 10.25
C ASN A 220 25.76 18.99 9.51
N LEU A 221 24.78 19.80 9.89
CA LEU A 221 23.41 19.73 9.37
C LEU A 221 23.32 19.78 7.84
N PRO A 222 23.99 20.70 7.12
CA PRO A 222 24.01 20.69 5.66
C PRO A 222 24.52 19.38 5.05
N VAL A 223 25.56 18.78 5.63
CA VAL A 223 26.11 17.50 5.16
C VAL A 223 25.11 16.36 5.42
N LEU A 224 24.51 16.30 6.60
CA LEU A 224 23.52 15.30 6.95
C LEU A 224 22.31 15.36 6.01
N ILE A 225 21.76 16.55 5.75
CA ILE A 225 20.64 16.76 4.82
C ILE A 225 21.04 16.34 3.41
N ALA A 226 22.20 16.79 2.92
CA ALA A 226 22.67 16.43 1.59
C ALA A 226 22.88 14.92 1.44
N GLN A 227 23.46 14.27 2.45
CA GLN A 227 23.67 12.82 2.47
C GLN A 227 22.35 12.05 2.43
N GLN A 228 21.35 12.45 3.22
CA GLN A 228 20.04 11.81 3.22
C GLN A 228 19.34 11.93 1.87
N ILE A 229 19.36 13.11 1.26
CA ILE A 229 18.75 13.35 -0.05
C ILE A 229 19.48 12.59 -1.16
N VAL A 230 20.81 12.75 -1.23
CA VAL A 230 21.61 12.17 -2.33
C VAL A 230 21.57 10.64 -2.29
N PHE A 231 21.81 10.04 -1.13
CA PHE A 231 21.78 8.57 -1.02
C PHE A 231 20.37 8.02 -1.14
N GLY A 232 19.38 8.69 -0.53
CA GLY A 232 17.98 8.29 -0.69
C GLY A 232 17.56 8.29 -2.16
N ALA A 233 17.83 9.37 -2.89
CA ALA A 233 17.48 9.47 -4.30
C ALA A 233 18.29 8.51 -5.19
N ALA A 234 19.62 8.46 -5.02
CA ALA A 234 20.48 7.61 -5.85
C ALA A 234 20.13 6.12 -5.71
N PHE A 235 19.98 5.63 -4.47
CA PHE A 235 19.64 4.24 -4.22
C PHE A 235 18.19 3.93 -4.62
N GLY A 236 17.24 4.86 -4.42
CA GLY A 236 15.85 4.67 -4.83
C GLY A 236 15.72 4.50 -6.34
N LEU A 237 16.36 5.37 -7.11
CA LEU A 237 16.40 5.25 -8.57
C LEU A 237 17.14 3.99 -9.03
N ALA A 238 18.26 3.65 -8.39
CA ALA A 238 19.04 2.46 -8.72
C ALA A 238 18.26 1.16 -8.47
N PHE A 239 17.64 1.00 -7.27
CA PHE A 239 16.83 -0.16 -6.95
C PHE A 239 15.56 -0.23 -7.79
N GLY A 240 14.90 0.90 -8.06
CA GLY A 240 13.77 0.97 -8.97
C GLY A 240 14.15 0.49 -10.38
N TRP A 241 15.27 0.97 -10.92
CA TRP A 241 15.78 0.55 -12.23
C TRP A 241 16.18 -0.95 -12.25
N VAL A 242 16.86 -1.43 -11.22
CA VAL A 242 17.21 -2.86 -11.09
C VAL A 242 15.96 -3.72 -11.01
N GLY A 243 14.99 -3.34 -10.20
CA GLY A 243 13.71 -4.05 -10.07
C GLY A 243 12.94 -4.10 -11.38
N MET A 244 12.84 -2.97 -12.09
CA MET A 244 12.24 -2.89 -13.43
C MET A 244 12.94 -3.86 -14.41
N LYS A 245 14.28 -3.84 -14.43
CA LYS A 245 15.05 -4.71 -15.33
C LYS A 245 14.88 -6.20 -15.00
N LEU A 246 14.76 -6.55 -13.72
CA LEU A 246 14.49 -7.92 -13.29
C LEU A 246 13.08 -8.36 -13.69
N ALA A 247 12.06 -7.56 -13.38
CA ALA A 247 10.67 -7.88 -13.69
C ALA A 247 10.40 -7.98 -15.20
N CYS A 248 10.90 -7.01 -16.01
CA CYS A 248 10.63 -6.99 -17.46
C CYS A 248 11.49 -7.94 -18.30
N ARG A 249 12.68 -8.39 -17.83
CA ARG A 249 13.62 -9.16 -18.66
C ARG A 249 13.74 -10.63 -18.32
N MET A 250 13.34 -11.05 -17.12
CA MET A 250 13.59 -12.42 -16.66
C MET A 250 12.46 -13.40 -16.95
N ASN A 251 11.36 -12.96 -17.61
CA ASN A 251 10.17 -13.80 -17.85
C ASN A 251 9.81 -14.66 -16.62
N LEU A 252 9.78 -14.01 -15.46
CA LEU A 252 9.46 -14.67 -14.22
C LEU A 252 7.95 -14.97 -14.16
N GLU A 253 7.58 -16.02 -13.46
CA GLU A 253 6.19 -16.22 -13.09
C GLU A 253 5.72 -15.08 -12.19
N SER A 254 4.46 -14.68 -12.29
CA SER A 254 3.84 -13.56 -11.54
C SER A 254 4.15 -13.57 -10.04
N GLN A 255 4.13 -14.75 -9.42
CA GLN A 255 4.48 -14.91 -8.00
C GLN A 255 5.93 -14.52 -7.72
N SER A 256 6.86 -14.94 -8.58
CA SER A 256 8.29 -14.63 -8.44
C SER A 256 8.58 -13.15 -8.66
N GLU A 257 7.88 -12.52 -9.59
CA GLU A 257 7.96 -11.06 -9.81
C GLU A 257 7.54 -10.30 -8.55
N THR A 258 6.43 -10.68 -7.92
CA THR A 258 5.95 -10.05 -6.67
C THR A 258 6.98 -10.20 -5.54
N ILE A 259 7.59 -11.40 -5.38
CA ILE A 259 8.63 -11.63 -4.37
C ILE A 259 9.86 -10.74 -4.63
N VAL A 260 10.26 -10.57 -5.89
CA VAL A 260 11.36 -9.66 -6.27
C VAL A 260 11.03 -8.22 -5.88
N LEU A 261 9.81 -7.75 -6.10
CA LEU A 261 9.42 -6.39 -5.72
C LEU A 261 9.42 -6.19 -4.20
N ILE A 262 8.96 -7.17 -3.43
CA ILE A 262 9.06 -7.16 -1.96
C ILE A 262 10.53 -7.06 -1.53
N ALA A 263 11.42 -7.84 -2.12
CA ALA A 263 12.85 -7.80 -1.83
C ALA A 263 13.46 -6.43 -2.19
N ILE A 264 13.09 -5.86 -3.34
CA ILE A 264 13.51 -4.51 -3.76
C ILE A 264 13.02 -3.45 -2.77
N ALA A 265 11.77 -3.52 -2.30
CA ALA A 265 11.25 -2.60 -1.29
C ALA A 265 12.10 -2.62 -0.01
N LEU A 266 12.42 -3.80 0.50
CA LEU A 266 13.24 -3.96 1.70
C LEU A 266 14.69 -3.48 1.50
N LEU A 267 15.33 -3.83 0.38
CA LEU A 267 16.70 -3.43 0.07
C LEU A 267 16.81 -1.93 -0.19
N SER A 268 15.82 -1.34 -0.86
CA SER A 268 15.79 0.10 -1.13
C SER A 268 15.67 0.94 0.14
N PHE A 269 15.14 0.38 1.23
CA PHE A 269 15.18 1.00 2.56
C PHE A 269 16.51 0.72 3.28
N ALA A 270 16.89 -0.55 3.37
CA ALA A 270 17.95 -0.98 4.27
C ALA A 270 19.33 -0.46 3.83
N VAL A 271 19.64 -0.49 2.53
CA VAL A 271 20.97 -0.11 2.03
C VAL A 271 21.27 1.38 2.25
N PRO A 272 20.44 2.34 1.78
CA PRO A 272 20.70 3.75 2.03
C PRO A 272 20.68 4.08 3.52
N SER A 273 19.79 3.48 4.32
CA SER A 273 19.74 3.72 5.78
C SER A 273 21.03 3.34 6.48
N GLN A 274 21.70 2.25 6.09
CA GLN A 274 23.02 1.87 6.62
C GLN A 274 24.13 2.85 6.25
N LEU A 275 23.97 3.57 5.15
CA LEU A 275 24.93 4.56 4.66
C LEU A 275 24.61 6.00 5.12
N GLY A 276 23.62 6.16 6.02
CA GLY A 276 23.16 7.47 6.51
C GLY A 276 22.26 8.22 5.52
N GLY A 277 21.75 7.55 4.51
CA GLY A 277 20.77 8.07 3.56
C GLY A 277 19.32 7.92 4.07
N ASN A 278 18.38 8.58 3.39
CA ASN A 278 16.96 8.47 3.69
C ASN A 278 16.35 7.23 3.04
N GLY A 279 16.13 6.17 3.84
CA GLY A 279 15.53 4.92 3.37
C GLY A 279 14.11 5.08 2.84
N PHE A 280 13.27 5.92 3.47
CA PHE A 280 11.89 6.15 3.04
C PHE A 280 11.83 6.88 1.69
N LEU A 281 12.72 7.86 1.45
CA LEU A 281 12.85 8.50 0.15
C LEU A 281 13.23 7.48 -0.94
N SER A 282 14.17 6.61 -0.62
CA SER A 282 14.63 5.57 -1.54
C SER A 282 13.50 4.59 -1.90
N VAL A 283 12.76 4.10 -0.91
CA VAL A 283 11.62 3.20 -1.10
C VAL A 283 10.54 3.83 -1.97
N TYR A 284 10.16 5.08 -1.67
CA TYR A 284 9.13 5.79 -2.41
C TYR A 284 9.53 6.01 -3.88
N LEU A 285 10.76 6.44 -4.14
CA LEU A 285 11.27 6.61 -5.50
C LEU A 285 11.41 5.28 -6.26
N ALA A 286 11.83 4.20 -5.58
CA ALA A 286 11.85 2.87 -6.17
C ALA A 286 10.43 2.43 -6.57
N GLY A 287 9.44 2.69 -5.71
CA GLY A 287 8.03 2.46 -6.01
C GLY A 287 7.57 3.22 -7.25
N ILE A 288 7.84 4.53 -7.35
CA ILE A 288 7.48 5.35 -8.52
C ILE A 288 8.08 4.80 -9.81
N VAL A 289 9.37 4.45 -9.81
CA VAL A 289 10.05 3.92 -11.01
C VAL A 289 9.43 2.60 -11.46
N LEU A 290 9.12 1.72 -10.52
CA LEU A 290 8.48 0.43 -10.81
C LEU A 290 7.01 0.61 -11.21
N GLY A 291 6.30 1.51 -10.56
CA GLY A 291 4.91 1.85 -10.89
C GLY A 291 4.75 2.47 -12.28
N ALA A 292 5.76 3.20 -12.76
CA ALA A 292 5.80 3.77 -14.11
C ALA A 292 6.17 2.76 -15.20
N SER A 293 6.59 1.55 -14.82
CA SER A 293 7.09 0.53 -15.76
C SER A 293 5.95 -0.38 -16.22
N ASP A 294 6.05 -0.86 -17.47
CA ASP A 294 5.12 -1.84 -18.03
C ASP A 294 5.49 -3.26 -17.57
N ILE A 295 5.12 -3.57 -16.34
CA ILE A 295 5.32 -4.89 -15.75
C ILE A 295 4.12 -5.77 -16.12
N PRO A 296 4.33 -6.99 -16.70
CA PRO A 296 3.23 -7.83 -17.18
C PRO A 296 2.19 -8.17 -16.11
N SER A 297 2.63 -8.54 -14.91
CA SER A 297 1.75 -8.97 -13.79
C SER A 297 1.38 -7.83 -12.83
N LYS A 298 1.40 -6.56 -13.29
CA LYS A 298 1.21 -5.38 -12.43
C LYS A 298 -0.10 -5.44 -11.63
N ARG A 299 -1.18 -5.94 -12.22
CA ARG A 299 -2.49 -6.06 -11.57
C ARG A 299 -2.44 -6.97 -10.33
N GLU A 300 -1.81 -8.13 -10.45
CA GLU A 300 -1.68 -9.09 -9.36
C GLU A 300 -0.79 -8.53 -8.23
N MET A 301 0.28 -7.83 -8.62
CA MET A 301 1.17 -7.16 -7.66
C MET A 301 0.44 -6.07 -6.87
N VAL A 302 -0.37 -5.24 -7.53
CA VAL A 302 -1.20 -4.23 -6.88
C VAL A 302 -2.09 -4.87 -5.81
N HIS A 303 -2.74 -6.00 -6.13
CA HIS A 303 -3.57 -6.70 -5.16
C HIS A 303 -2.80 -7.22 -3.94
N VAL A 304 -1.61 -7.80 -4.15
CA VAL A 304 -0.76 -8.28 -3.04
C VAL A 304 -0.28 -7.12 -2.17
N PHE A 305 0.19 -6.03 -2.79
CA PHE A 305 0.65 -4.86 -2.03
C PHE A 305 -0.49 -4.13 -1.32
N ASP A 306 -1.70 -4.17 -1.84
CA ASP A 306 -2.89 -3.63 -1.19
C ASP A 306 -3.18 -4.37 0.13
N VAL A 307 -3.17 -5.71 0.08
CA VAL A 307 -3.32 -6.54 1.28
C VAL A 307 -2.18 -6.30 2.29
N LEU A 308 -0.93 -6.20 1.82
CA LEU A 308 0.22 -5.92 2.68
C LEU A 308 0.10 -4.54 3.35
N THR A 309 -0.33 -3.53 2.61
CA THR A 309 -0.53 -2.17 3.12
C THR A 309 -1.65 -2.13 4.15
N GLU A 310 -2.76 -2.81 3.90
CA GLU A 310 -3.85 -2.92 4.87
C GLU A 310 -3.39 -3.61 6.16
N MET A 311 -2.65 -4.70 6.06
CA MET A 311 -2.06 -5.38 7.23
C MET A 311 -1.07 -4.48 7.96
N ALA A 312 -0.26 -3.70 7.23
CA ALA A 312 0.68 -2.75 7.78
C ALA A 312 -0.03 -1.63 8.57
N GLU A 313 -1.09 -1.05 8.02
CA GLU A 313 -1.90 -0.04 8.71
C GLU A 313 -2.54 -0.60 9.97
N MET A 314 -3.18 -1.78 9.89
CA MET A 314 -3.73 -2.46 11.06
C MET A 314 -2.68 -2.68 12.15
N ALA A 315 -1.50 -3.16 11.77
CA ALA A 315 -0.40 -3.41 12.70
C ALA A 315 0.10 -2.12 13.37
N ILE A 316 0.33 -1.05 12.58
CA ILE A 316 0.79 0.24 13.11
C ILE A 316 -0.22 0.77 14.13
N PHE A 317 -1.48 0.94 13.75
CA PHE A 317 -2.48 1.56 14.63
C PHE A 317 -2.79 0.69 15.86
N PHE A 318 -2.79 -0.62 15.72
CA PHE A 318 -2.94 -1.54 16.84
C PHE A 318 -1.76 -1.47 17.82
N LEU A 319 -0.52 -1.57 17.34
CA LEU A 319 0.68 -1.54 18.19
C LEU A 319 0.83 -0.20 18.91
N ILE A 320 0.52 0.90 18.22
CA ILE A 320 0.51 2.22 18.82
C ILE A 320 -0.55 2.28 19.93
N GLY A 321 -1.77 1.79 19.66
CA GLY A 321 -2.82 1.70 20.69
C GLY A 321 -2.40 0.88 21.91
N LEU A 322 -1.64 -0.20 21.70
CA LEU A 322 -1.14 -1.08 22.76
C LEU A 322 -0.08 -0.39 23.66
N LEU A 323 0.74 0.52 23.07
CA LEU A 323 1.77 1.27 23.81
C LEU A 323 1.23 2.43 24.64
N VAL A 324 0.08 2.98 24.23
CA VAL A 324 -0.48 4.15 24.86
C VAL A 324 -0.98 3.83 26.26
N THR A 325 -0.70 4.75 27.20
CA THR A 325 -1.23 4.69 28.55
C THR A 325 -2.42 5.66 28.67
N PRO A 326 -3.67 5.19 28.68
CA PRO A 326 -4.87 6.05 28.67
C PRO A 326 -4.92 7.07 29.82
N ALA A 327 -4.34 6.76 30.97
CA ALA A 327 -4.30 7.64 32.12
C ALA A 327 -3.48 8.94 31.89
N ARG A 328 -2.56 8.96 30.91
CA ARG A 328 -1.74 10.13 30.57
C ARG A 328 -2.38 11.02 29.48
N LEU A 329 -3.29 10.45 28.68
CA LEU A 329 -3.91 11.15 27.56
C LEU A 329 -4.67 12.44 27.92
N PRO A 330 -5.41 12.52 29.05
CA PRO A 330 -6.14 13.73 29.41
C PRO A 330 -5.26 15.00 29.43
N GLN A 331 -4.00 14.86 29.80
CA GLN A 331 -3.04 15.98 29.83
C GLN A 331 -2.64 16.45 28.42
N ALA A 332 -2.67 15.55 27.43
CA ALA A 332 -2.30 15.84 26.05
C ALA A 332 -3.48 16.38 25.22
N ILE A 333 -4.75 16.21 25.66
CA ILE A 333 -5.95 16.59 24.88
C ILE A 333 -5.94 18.08 24.52
N LEU A 334 -5.77 18.96 25.50
CA LEU A 334 -5.86 20.40 25.28
C LEU A 334 -4.70 20.94 24.42
N PRO A 335 -3.44 20.57 24.65
CA PRO A 335 -2.35 20.93 23.76
C PRO A 335 -2.52 20.37 22.33
N ALA A 336 -2.96 19.11 22.20
CA ALA A 336 -3.20 18.49 20.89
C ALA A 336 -4.34 19.19 20.12
N LEU A 337 -5.44 19.51 20.78
CA LEU A 337 -6.55 20.26 20.18
C LEU A 337 -6.07 21.64 19.69
N GLY A 338 -5.30 22.35 20.51
CA GLY A 338 -4.69 23.62 20.13
C GLY A 338 -3.81 23.51 18.89
N LEU A 339 -2.97 22.47 18.82
CA LEU A 339 -2.13 22.18 17.65
C LEU A 339 -2.96 21.87 16.41
N VAL A 340 -3.95 20.99 16.51
CA VAL A 340 -4.81 20.63 15.36
C VAL A 340 -5.56 21.87 14.84
N LEU A 341 -6.14 22.68 15.72
CA LEU A 341 -6.83 23.92 15.31
C LEU A 341 -5.85 24.92 14.69
N PHE A 342 -4.67 25.10 15.27
CA PHE A 342 -3.64 25.96 14.69
C PHE A 342 -3.23 25.48 13.29
N MET A 343 -2.96 24.19 13.15
CA MET A 343 -2.57 23.62 11.86
C MET A 343 -3.68 23.73 10.82
N LEU A 344 -4.93 23.48 11.22
CA LEU A 344 -6.09 23.51 10.33
C LEU A 344 -6.38 24.94 9.83
N PHE A 345 -6.32 25.94 10.71
CA PHE A 345 -6.75 27.31 10.37
C PHE A 345 -5.60 28.24 10.00
N ILE A 346 -4.36 27.94 10.39
CA ILE A 346 -3.21 28.82 10.16
C ILE A 346 -2.08 28.08 9.44
N GLY A 347 -1.53 27.03 10.04
CA GLY A 347 -0.30 26.38 9.55
C GLY A 347 -0.45 25.85 8.13
N ARG A 348 -1.48 25.05 7.90
CA ARG A 348 -1.73 24.42 6.60
C ARG A 348 -2.24 25.42 5.54
N PRO A 349 -3.23 26.29 5.82
CA PRO A 349 -3.64 27.30 4.86
C PRO A 349 -2.52 28.24 4.43
N VAL A 350 -1.64 28.66 5.35
CA VAL A 350 -0.48 29.51 5.01
C VAL A 350 0.47 28.78 4.06
N ALA A 351 0.82 27.51 4.36
CA ALA A 351 1.68 26.70 3.51
C ALA A 351 1.07 26.47 2.11
N VAL A 352 -0.22 26.12 2.05
CA VAL A 352 -0.93 25.90 0.78
C VAL A 352 -1.05 27.18 -0.02
N CYS A 353 -1.42 28.32 0.59
CA CYS A 353 -1.52 29.60 -0.09
C CYS A 353 -0.17 30.14 -0.57
N ALA A 354 0.91 29.86 0.13
CA ALA A 354 2.27 30.25 -0.28
C ALA A 354 2.68 29.55 -1.60
N ILE A 355 2.23 28.31 -1.80
CA ILE A 355 2.58 27.48 -2.97
C ILE A 355 1.51 27.57 -4.05
N MET A 356 0.25 27.56 -3.68
CA MET A 356 -0.89 27.70 -4.58
C MET A 356 -1.56 29.05 -4.34
N PRO A 357 -1.08 30.14 -4.98
CA PRO A 357 -1.61 31.46 -4.72
C PRO A 357 -3.12 31.53 -4.99
N PRO A 358 -3.89 32.18 -4.11
CA PRO A 358 -5.34 32.23 -4.21
C PRO A 358 -5.77 32.99 -5.47
N ARG A 359 -6.37 32.28 -6.41
CA ARG A 359 -7.00 32.83 -7.61
C ARG A 359 -8.48 32.48 -7.63
N ARG A 360 -9.30 33.35 -8.24
CA ARG A 360 -10.71 33.04 -8.50
C ARG A 360 -10.82 31.73 -9.28
N GLY A 361 -11.52 30.72 -8.77
CA GLY A 361 -11.62 29.38 -9.35
C GLY A 361 -10.79 28.30 -8.63
N ARG A 362 -9.76 28.68 -7.84
CA ARG A 362 -8.95 27.72 -7.06
C ARG A 362 -9.23 27.75 -5.56
N LEU A 363 -10.07 28.65 -5.08
CA LEU A 363 -10.34 28.79 -3.63
C LEU A 363 -10.93 27.52 -3.01
N GLY A 364 -11.80 26.82 -3.73
CA GLY A 364 -12.34 25.54 -3.28
C GLY A 364 -11.25 24.48 -3.14
N GLN A 365 -10.36 24.38 -4.12
CA GLN A 365 -9.23 23.45 -4.11
C GLN A 365 -8.25 23.76 -2.96
N ILE A 366 -7.87 25.04 -2.80
CA ILE A 366 -6.99 25.48 -1.70
C ILE A 366 -7.61 25.16 -0.35
N GLY A 367 -8.91 25.44 -0.18
CA GLY A 367 -9.64 25.13 1.05
C GLY A 367 -9.66 23.63 1.34
N LEU A 368 -9.92 22.80 0.33
CA LEU A 368 -9.98 21.35 0.48
C LEU A 368 -8.59 20.75 0.76
N VAL A 369 -7.56 21.17 0.04
CA VAL A 369 -6.15 20.73 0.27
C VAL A 369 -5.69 21.16 1.67
N SER A 370 -6.08 22.35 2.13
CA SER A 370 -5.79 22.79 3.50
C SER A 370 -6.50 21.93 4.55
N TRP A 371 -7.75 21.54 4.31
CA TRP A 371 -8.53 20.68 5.20
C TRP A 371 -8.03 19.25 5.22
N ALA A 372 -7.67 18.68 4.04
CA ALA A 372 -7.27 17.29 3.85
C ALA A 372 -5.89 16.94 4.42
N GLY A 373 -5.22 17.89 5.09
CA GLY A 373 -3.93 17.62 5.75
C GLY A 373 -4.08 16.84 7.05
N LEU A 374 -4.71 15.66 7.01
CA LEU A 374 -4.84 14.76 8.17
C LEU A 374 -3.47 14.29 8.64
N ARG A 375 -3.36 13.99 9.94
CA ARG A 375 -2.16 13.40 10.55
C ARG A 375 -2.46 11.95 10.90
N GLY A 376 -1.57 11.03 10.50
CA GLY A 376 -1.83 9.60 10.61
C GLY A 376 -0.64 8.78 11.07
N ALA A 377 -0.53 7.58 10.52
CA ALA A 377 0.43 6.56 10.91
C ALA A 377 1.88 7.04 10.89
N ALA A 378 2.31 7.71 9.81
CA ALA A 378 3.70 8.14 9.65
C ALA A 378 4.17 9.06 10.78
N SER A 379 3.35 10.06 11.19
CA SER A 379 3.70 10.96 12.29
C SER A 379 3.94 10.19 13.60
N VAL A 380 3.14 9.15 13.88
CA VAL A 380 3.31 8.36 15.11
C VAL A 380 4.51 7.42 15.02
N VAL A 381 4.83 6.88 13.84
CA VAL A 381 6.06 6.10 13.63
C VAL A 381 7.29 6.99 13.80
N PHE A 382 7.26 8.23 13.33
CA PHE A 382 8.40 9.15 13.47
C PHE A 382 8.64 9.55 14.93
N VAL A 383 7.59 9.72 15.74
CA VAL A 383 7.81 9.98 17.16
C VAL A 383 8.32 8.75 17.90
N LEU A 384 7.97 7.51 17.50
CA LEU A 384 8.56 6.30 18.06
C LEU A 384 10.07 6.25 17.83
N PHE A 385 10.53 6.63 16.63
CA PHE A 385 11.96 6.77 16.35
C PHE A 385 12.65 7.70 17.36
N THR A 386 12.03 8.84 17.71
CA THR A 386 12.63 9.77 18.68
C THR A 386 12.66 9.21 20.11
N VAL A 387 11.65 8.43 20.50
CA VAL A 387 11.60 7.74 21.80
C VAL A 387 12.71 6.69 21.89
N VAL A 388 12.89 5.88 20.85
CA VAL A 388 13.92 4.83 20.79
C VAL A 388 15.32 5.43 20.73
N SER A 389 15.50 6.58 20.07
CA SER A 389 16.76 7.33 20.04
C SER A 389 17.11 7.97 21.39
N GLY A 390 16.19 7.97 22.36
CA GLY A 390 16.47 8.49 23.71
C GLY A 390 16.41 10.01 23.82
N VAL A 391 15.71 10.71 22.93
CA VAL A 391 15.55 12.17 23.02
C VAL A 391 14.81 12.54 24.32
N PRO A 392 15.34 13.46 25.14
CA PRO A 392 14.67 13.89 26.36
C PRO A 392 13.28 14.47 26.08
N GLY A 393 12.26 14.08 26.85
CA GLY A 393 10.88 14.54 26.66
C GLY A 393 10.11 13.86 25.51
N SER A 394 10.72 12.93 24.77
CA SER A 394 10.10 12.24 23.62
C SER A 394 8.88 11.39 23.99
N ARG A 395 8.78 10.91 25.24
CA ARG A 395 7.57 10.20 25.71
C ARG A 395 6.35 11.10 25.82
N ASP A 396 6.50 12.31 26.32
CA ASP A 396 5.40 13.28 26.38
C ASP A 396 5.04 13.76 24.98
N LEU A 397 6.06 13.85 24.10
CA LEU A 397 5.88 14.13 22.69
C LEU A 397 5.08 13.01 21.99
N PHE A 398 5.35 11.75 22.33
CA PHE A 398 4.58 10.59 21.80
C PHE A 398 3.10 10.69 22.18
N ASP A 399 2.77 10.93 23.45
CA ASP A 399 1.40 11.09 23.90
C ASP A 399 0.69 12.26 23.18
N LEU A 400 1.41 13.38 22.98
CA LEU A 400 0.90 14.55 22.27
C LEU A 400 0.65 14.27 20.77
N VAL A 401 1.63 13.70 20.06
CA VAL A 401 1.51 13.36 18.62
C VAL A 401 0.40 12.34 18.40
N PHE A 402 0.29 11.34 19.27
CA PHE A 402 -0.78 10.37 19.24
C PHE A 402 -2.17 11.04 19.34
N MET A 403 -2.33 11.96 20.31
CA MET A 403 -3.59 12.70 20.46
C MET A 403 -3.86 13.63 19.27
N VAL A 404 -2.85 14.27 18.70
CA VAL A 404 -2.97 15.06 17.46
C VAL A 404 -3.47 14.19 16.31
N ALA A 405 -2.92 12.98 16.13
CA ALA A 405 -3.36 12.05 15.09
C ALA A 405 -4.83 11.65 15.28
N ILE A 406 -5.22 11.23 16.48
CA ILE A 406 -6.62 10.86 16.76
C ILE A 406 -7.58 12.03 16.51
N ILE A 407 -7.30 13.21 17.08
CA ILE A 407 -8.18 14.39 16.93
C ILE A 407 -8.26 14.80 15.46
N SER A 408 -7.14 14.76 14.74
CA SER A 408 -7.10 15.06 13.31
C SER A 408 -7.96 14.07 12.51
N ILE A 409 -7.77 12.76 12.70
CA ILE A 409 -8.54 11.71 11.99
C ILE A 409 -10.04 11.85 12.30
N VAL A 410 -10.41 12.02 13.58
CA VAL A 410 -11.82 12.16 13.98
C VAL A 410 -12.43 13.43 13.42
N MET A 411 -11.80 14.58 13.64
CA MET A 411 -12.39 15.88 13.30
C MET A 411 -12.31 16.15 11.78
N GLN A 412 -11.14 16.05 11.19
CA GLN A 412 -10.95 16.37 9.78
C GLN A 412 -11.48 15.24 8.87
N GLY A 413 -11.25 13.97 9.23
CA GLY A 413 -11.70 12.81 8.45
C GLY A 413 -13.24 12.75 8.38
N SER A 414 -13.93 12.79 9.52
CA SER A 414 -15.40 12.72 9.53
C SER A 414 -16.08 13.91 8.85
N LEU A 415 -15.47 15.09 8.86
CA LEU A 415 -16.04 16.28 8.23
C LEU A 415 -15.59 16.47 6.76
N LEU A 416 -14.65 15.67 6.25
CA LEU A 416 -14.11 15.79 4.90
C LEU A 416 -15.20 15.77 3.81
N PRO A 417 -16.19 14.84 3.80
CA PRO A 417 -17.25 14.82 2.81
C PRO A 417 -18.10 16.10 2.83
N ALA A 418 -18.43 16.59 4.02
CA ALA A 418 -19.22 17.81 4.19
C ALA A 418 -18.46 19.05 3.69
N VAL A 419 -17.15 19.14 3.97
CA VAL A 419 -16.28 20.22 3.51
C VAL A 419 -16.11 20.16 2.00
N ALA A 420 -15.86 18.98 1.41
CA ALA A 420 -15.75 18.82 -0.03
C ALA A 420 -17.03 19.27 -0.76
N LYS A 421 -18.20 18.89 -0.22
CA LYS A 421 -19.51 19.34 -0.74
C LYS A 421 -19.68 20.84 -0.61
N ARG A 422 -19.38 21.43 0.55
CA ARG A 422 -19.52 22.88 0.79
C ARG A 422 -18.61 23.71 -0.12
N LEU A 423 -17.39 23.22 -0.38
CA LEU A 423 -16.44 23.86 -1.29
C LEU A 423 -16.73 23.57 -2.77
N LYS A 424 -17.76 22.79 -3.09
CA LYS A 424 -18.16 22.38 -4.46
C LYS A 424 -17.05 21.65 -5.21
N MET A 425 -16.25 20.86 -4.47
CA MET A 425 -15.11 20.11 -4.99
C MET A 425 -15.44 18.67 -5.36
N ILE A 426 -16.69 18.23 -5.20
CA ILE A 426 -17.14 16.90 -5.61
C ILE A 426 -17.36 16.90 -7.12
N ASP A 427 -16.80 15.93 -7.82
CA ASP A 427 -17.01 15.68 -9.23
C ASP A 427 -18.13 14.64 -9.41
N GLU A 428 -19.32 15.11 -9.79
CA GLU A 428 -20.51 14.26 -9.99
C GLU A 428 -20.39 13.38 -11.25
N ALA A 429 -19.52 13.75 -12.19
CA ALA A 429 -19.24 13.00 -13.41
C ALA A 429 -17.98 12.11 -13.28
N GLY A 430 -17.26 12.25 -12.19
CA GLY A 430 -16.04 11.49 -11.91
C GLY A 430 -16.37 10.05 -11.54
N ASP A 431 -15.71 9.12 -12.21
CA ASP A 431 -15.78 7.70 -11.88
C ASP A 431 -14.99 7.46 -10.60
N VAL A 432 -15.71 7.17 -9.52
CA VAL A 432 -15.14 6.99 -8.16
C VAL A 432 -14.15 5.82 -8.11
N GLY A 433 -14.33 4.81 -8.97
CA GLY A 433 -13.43 3.66 -9.09
C GLY A 433 -12.06 4.00 -9.69
N ARG A 434 -11.98 5.07 -10.47
CA ARG A 434 -10.75 5.45 -11.18
C ARG A 434 -9.74 6.25 -10.35
N THR A 435 -10.06 6.65 -9.12
CA THR A 435 -9.18 7.56 -8.34
C THR A 435 -7.93 6.86 -7.79
N PHE A 436 -7.95 5.54 -7.58
CA PHE A 436 -6.84 4.84 -6.90
C PHE A 436 -6.37 3.55 -7.53
N ASN A 437 -7.20 2.85 -8.27
CA ASN A 437 -6.83 1.57 -8.87
C ASN A 437 -7.61 1.36 -10.17
N ASP A 438 -7.01 1.68 -11.30
CA ASP A 438 -7.50 1.20 -12.60
C ASP A 438 -7.55 -0.35 -12.67
N TYR A 439 -7.10 -1.02 -11.60
CA TYR A 439 -6.94 -2.48 -11.51
C TYR A 439 -7.84 -3.16 -10.47
N GLN A 440 -8.53 -2.41 -9.59
CA GLN A 440 -9.30 -3.01 -8.48
C GLN A 440 -10.81 -3.08 -8.68
N GLU A 441 -11.38 -2.47 -9.72
CA GLU A 441 -12.77 -2.79 -10.01
C GLU A 441 -12.85 -4.17 -10.66
N GLU A 442 -13.28 -5.15 -9.89
CA GLU A 442 -14.14 -6.21 -10.38
C GLU A 442 -15.37 -5.53 -10.98
N THR A 443 -15.24 -5.01 -12.19
CA THR A 443 -16.42 -4.88 -13.01
C THR A 443 -16.89 -6.30 -13.24
N ASP A 444 -18.15 -6.58 -12.94
CA ASP A 444 -18.83 -7.83 -13.31
C ASP A 444 -18.78 -8.08 -14.83
N LEU A 445 -17.92 -7.34 -15.55
CA LEU A 445 -17.73 -7.31 -16.98
C LEU A 445 -16.25 -7.55 -17.34
N SER A 446 -16.00 -8.62 -18.05
CA SER A 446 -14.72 -8.89 -18.70
C SER A 446 -14.75 -8.38 -20.14
N PHE A 447 -13.66 -7.69 -20.56
CA PHE A 447 -13.50 -7.25 -21.93
C PHE A 447 -12.72 -8.29 -22.74
N ILE A 448 -13.36 -8.81 -23.79
CA ILE A 448 -12.79 -9.82 -24.69
C ILE A 448 -12.50 -9.14 -26.03
N LYS A 449 -11.30 -9.32 -26.57
CA LYS A 449 -10.95 -8.88 -27.91
C LYS A 449 -11.21 -10.02 -28.90
N LEU A 450 -12.07 -9.81 -29.88
CA LEU A 450 -12.42 -10.77 -30.92
C LEU A 450 -12.03 -10.21 -32.28
N LYS A 451 -11.09 -10.85 -32.97
CA LYS A 451 -10.71 -10.47 -34.35
C LYS A 451 -11.66 -11.15 -35.33
N VAL A 452 -12.22 -10.40 -36.28
CA VAL A 452 -13.14 -10.90 -37.29
C VAL A 452 -12.33 -11.23 -38.55
N ASP A 453 -12.08 -12.52 -38.77
CA ASP A 453 -11.43 -13.01 -40.01
C ASP A 453 -12.47 -13.26 -41.13
N ALA A 454 -12.02 -13.49 -42.38
CA ALA A 454 -12.87 -13.61 -43.56
C ALA A 454 -13.95 -14.71 -43.51
N GLY A 455 -13.80 -15.72 -42.64
CA GLY A 455 -14.78 -16.78 -42.41
C GLY A 455 -15.62 -16.61 -41.15
N HIS A 456 -15.47 -15.51 -40.42
CA HIS A 456 -16.14 -15.33 -39.15
C HIS A 456 -17.65 -15.09 -39.35
N PRO A 457 -18.54 -15.73 -38.55
CA PRO A 457 -20.02 -15.63 -38.71
C PRO A 457 -20.55 -14.19 -38.62
N PHE A 458 -19.79 -13.26 -38.03
CA PHE A 458 -20.16 -11.85 -37.87
C PHE A 458 -19.76 -10.96 -39.06
N ALA A 459 -18.84 -11.43 -39.93
CA ALA A 459 -18.39 -10.64 -41.06
C ALA A 459 -19.52 -10.32 -42.05
N GLY A 460 -19.65 -9.03 -42.38
CA GLY A 460 -20.66 -8.54 -43.30
C GLY A 460 -22.10 -8.42 -42.74
N ARG A 461 -22.30 -8.66 -41.44
CA ARG A 461 -23.59 -8.51 -40.76
C ARG A 461 -23.61 -7.26 -39.87
N SER A 462 -24.81 -6.66 -39.75
CA SER A 462 -25.00 -5.61 -38.76
C SER A 462 -25.15 -6.20 -37.36
N LEU A 463 -24.85 -5.42 -36.33
CA LEU A 463 -24.98 -5.86 -34.93
C LEU A 463 -26.43 -6.29 -34.61
N ALA A 464 -27.45 -5.60 -35.18
CA ALA A 464 -28.83 -5.97 -35.03
C ALA A 464 -29.18 -7.35 -35.66
N GLN A 465 -28.45 -7.76 -36.71
CA GLN A 465 -28.64 -9.06 -37.37
C GLN A 465 -27.94 -10.22 -36.66
N ILE A 466 -26.93 -9.93 -35.85
CA ILE A 466 -26.21 -10.95 -35.07
C ILE A 466 -27.06 -11.45 -33.92
N GLY A 467 -28.10 -10.69 -33.58
CA GLY A 467 -29.17 -11.10 -32.67
C GLY A 467 -28.74 -11.11 -31.20
N GLU A 468 -29.73 -11.29 -30.34
CA GLU A 468 -29.61 -11.41 -28.87
C GLU A 468 -28.85 -12.68 -28.41
N ALA A 469 -27.91 -13.19 -29.21
CA ALA A 469 -27.10 -14.33 -28.85
C ALA A 469 -26.17 -13.91 -27.73
N ALA A 470 -26.65 -14.13 -26.50
CA ALA A 470 -25.94 -14.10 -25.25
C ALA A 470 -25.41 -12.71 -24.80
N SER A 471 -25.81 -12.30 -23.64
CA SER A 471 -25.21 -11.45 -22.61
C SER A 471 -23.87 -10.74 -22.91
N MET A 472 -23.46 -10.54 -24.14
CA MET A 472 -22.25 -9.85 -24.57
C MET A 472 -22.63 -8.58 -25.35
N LEU A 473 -22.03 -7.46 -24.95
CA LEU A 473 -22.20 -6.16 -25.59
C LEU A 473 -20.93 -5.83 -26.39
N VAL A 474 -21.06 -5.53 -27.68
CA VAL A 474 -19.96 -4.94 -28.46
C VAL A 474 -19.82 -3.48 -28.05
N VAL A 475 -18.74 -3.17 -27.33
CA VAL A 475 -18.49 -1.82 -26.75
C VAL A 475 -17.75 -0.93 -27.75
N LEU A 476 -16.83 -1.53 -28.52
CA LEU A 476 -15.96 -0.80 -29.42
C LEU A 476 -15.53 -1.68 -30.59
N ILE A 477 -15.42 -1.09 -31.78
CA ILE A 477 -14.86 -1.73 -32.98
C ILE A 477 -13.60 -0.97 -33.35
N LEU A 478 -12.44 -1.66 -33.35
CA LEU A 478 -11.16 -1.15 -33.81
C LEU A 478 -10.93 -1.63 -35.25
N ARG A 479 -11.00 -0.70 -36.19
CA ARG A 479 -10.82 -0.94 -37.63
C ARG A 479 -9.43 -0.50 -38.05
N HIS A 480 -8.73 -1.33 -38.80
CA HIS A 480 -7.35 -1.05 -39.18
C HIS A 480 -7.24 0.24 -40.01
N GLY A 481 -6.49 1.23 -39.51
CA GLY A 481 -6.29 2.51 -40.20
C GLY A 481 -7.43 3.53 -40.08
N ALA A 482 -8.46 3.27 -39.25
CA ALA A 482 -9.55 4.18 -38.99
C ALA A 482 -9.67 4.52 -37.49
N GLU A 483 -10.41 5.58 -37.16
CA GLU A 483 -10.75 5.89 -35.76
C GLU A 483 -11.63 4.79 -35.15
N PRO A 484 -11.51 4.55 -33.81
CA PRO A 484 -12.37 3.60 -33.10
C PRO A 484 -13.84 3.95 -33.28
N VAL A 485 -14.65 2.94 -33.64
CA VAL A 485 -16.09 3.10 -33.88
C VAL A 485 -16.86 2.66 -32.62
N ILE A 486 -17.68 3.54 -32.05
CA ILE A 486 -18.69 3.17 -31.05
C ILE A 486 -19.88 2.60 -31.82
N PRO A 487 -20.16 1.28 -31.71
CA PRO A 487 -21.15 0.64 -32.56
C PRO A 487 -22.58 0.93 -32.10
N ASN A 488 -23.51 0.91 -33.06
CA ASN A 488 -24.94 0.85 -32.85
C ASN A 488 -25.52 -0.37 -33.59
N GLY A 489 -26.82 -0.63 -33.45
CA GLY A 489 -27.47 -1.79 -34.08
C GLY A 489 -27.26 -1.90 -35.60
N ASP A 490 -27.14 -0.78 -36.30
CA ASP A 490 -26.97 -0.72 -37.75
C ASP A 490 -25.49 -0.83 -38.19
N THR A 491 -24.55 -0.82 -37.25
CA THR A 491 -23.12 -0.90 -37.55
C THR A 491 -22.78 -2.27 -38.13
N VAL A 492 -22.28 -2.29 -39.36
CA VAL A 492 -21.83 -3.50 -40.05
C VAL A 492 -20.40 -3.84 -39.64
N ILE A 493 -20.20 -5.10 -39.25
CA ILE A 493 -18.88 -5.64 -38.90
C ILE A 493 -18.15 -6.04 -40.18
N GLU A 494 -16.95 -5.54 -40.38
CA GLU A 494 -16.11 -5.83 -41.52
C GLU A 494 -15.05 -6.88 -41.20
N THR A 495 -14.61 -7.60 -42.22
CA THR A 495 -13.44 -8.48 -42.10
C THR A 495 -12.19 -7.69 -41.73
N GLY A 496 -11.48 -8.10 -40.69
CA GLY A 496 -10.32 -7.40 -40.16
C GLY A 496 -10.64 -6.52 -38.95
N ASP A 497 -11.91 -6.32 -38.60
CA ASP A 497 -12.30 -5.60 -37.41
C ASP A 497 -11.87 -6.36 -36.14
N LEU A 498 -11.41 -5.61 -35.14
CA LEU A 498 -11.17 -6.10 -33.80
C LEU A 498 -12.32 -5.60 -32.89
N LEU A 499 -13.22 -6.50 -32.53
CA LEU A 499 -14.33 -6.20 -31.64
C LEU A 499 -13.87 -6.25 -30.19
N VAL A 500 -14.25 -5.25 -29.41
CA VAL A 500 -14.11 -5.27 -27.94
C VAL A 500 -15.50 -5.59 -27.38
N LEU A 501 -15.65 -6.78 -26.82
CA LEU A 501 -16.87 -7.31 -26.23
C LEU A 501 -16.83 -7.15 -24.72
N ALA A 502 -17.89 -6.65 -24.10
CA ALA A 502 -18.11 -6.74 -22.67
C ALA A 502 -19.00 -7.96 -22.38
N ALA A 503 -18.54 -8.84 -21.52
CA ALA A 503 -19.29 -9.99 -21.05
C ALA A 503 -19.25 -10.03 -19.51
N PRO A 504 -20.30 -10.56 -18.83
CA PRO A 504 -20.23 -10.78 -17.39
C PRO A 504 -19.02 -11.63 -17.02
N THR A 505 -18.34 -11.28 -15.95
CA THR A 505 -17.21 -12.06 -15.42
C THR A 505 -17.70 -13.43 -14.98
N PHE A 506 -17.00 -14.47 -15.37
CA PHE A 506 -17.34 -15.84 -15.00
C PHE A 506 -17.03 -16.07 -13.51
N GLU A 507 -18.06 -16.24 -12.69
CA GLU A 507 -17.90 -16.68 -11.31
C GLU A 507 -17.84 -18.23 -11.26
N GLU A 508 -16.83 -18.80 -10.61
CA GLU A 508 -16.66 -20.24 -10.38
C GLU A 508 -17.84 -20.93 -9.63
N ARG A 509 -18.81 -20.16 -9.15
CA ARG A 509 -19.99 -20.65 -8.41
C ARG A 509 -21.01 -21.40 -9.27
N ALA A 510 -20.84 -21.42 -10.59
CA ALA A 510 -21.81 -22.03 -11.50
C ALA A 510 -21.66 -23.55 -11.70
N GLY A 511 -20.86 -24.25 -10.90
CA GLY A 511 -20.64 -25.69 -11.03
C GLY A 511 -19.88 -26.09 -12.30
N VAL A 512 -19.20 -25.14 -12.93
CA VAL A 512 -18.32 -25.39 -14.08
C VAL A 512 -16.88 -25.42 -13.60
N SER A 513 -16.16 -26.50 -13.85
CA SER A 513 -14.72 -26.59 -13.56
C SER A 513 -13.94 -26.50 -14.86
N LEU A 514 -12.89 -25.66 -14.87
CA LEU A 514 -11.91 -25.58 -15.95
C LEU A 514 -10.75 -26.51 -15.62
N ARG A 515 -10.36 -27.35 -16.59
CA ARG A 515 -9.20 -28.26 -16.44
C ARG A 515 -8.32 -28.15 -17.65
N GLU A 516 -7.02 -28.10 -17.42
CA GLU A 516 -6.01 -28.13 -18.47
C GLU A 516 -5.61 -29.59 -18.74
N HIS A 517 -5.58 -29.98 -20.01
CA HIS A 517 -5.18 -31.30 -20.47
C HIS A 517 -4.10 -31.18 -21.54
N HIS A 518 -2.98 -31.89 -21.38
CA HIS A 518 -1.94 -31.99 -22.39
C HIS A 518 -2.23 -33.14 -23.34
N ILE A 519 -2.20 -32.90 -24.64
CA ILE A 519 -2.42 -33.89 -25.68
C ILE A 519 -1.07 -34.52 -26.06
N GLY A 520 -0.71 -35.63 -25.44
CA GLY A 520 0.50 -36.38 -25.77
C GLY A 520 0.37 -37.16 -27.09
N GLU A 521 1.49 -37.69 -27.62
CA GLU A 521 1.54 -38.45 -28.89
C GLU A 521 0.57 -39.66 -28.94
N HIS A 522 0.26 -40.27 -27.82
CA HIS A 522 -0.62 -41.45 -27.72
C HIS A 522 -1.99 -41.09 -27.10
N HIS A 523 -2.33 -39.81 -26.98
CA HIS A 523 -3.61 -39.42 -26.45
C HIS A 523 -4.73 -39.75 -27.45
N HIS A 524 -5.83 -40.34 -26.98
CA HIS A 524 -6.95 -40.79 -27.83
C HIS A 524 -7.68 -39.67 -28.58
N TRP A 525 -7.41 -38.40 -28.24
CA TRP A 525 -7.90 -37.23 -28.95
C TRP A 525 -6.91 -36.69 -30.00
N ALA A 526 -5.68 -37.18 -30.02
CA ALA A 526 -4.68 -36.72 -30.97
C ALA A 526 -5.11 -37.06 -32.42
N GLY A 527 -5.16 -36.06 -33.27
CA GLY A 527 -5.62 -36.16 -34.67
C GLY A 527 -7.12 -36.08 -34.88
N CYS A 528 -7.96 -36.03 -33.82
CA CYS A 528 -9.41 -35.93 -33.95
C CYS A 528 -9.84 -34.46 -34.05
N ALA A 529 -10.87 -34.16 -34.83
CA ALA A 529 -11.55 -32.88 -34.79
C ALA A 529 -12.43 -32.78 -33.53
N LEU A 530 -12.66 -31.57 -33.02
CA LEU A 530 -13.40 -31.38 -31.77
C LEU A 530 -14.84 -31.90 -31.85
N HIS A 531 -15.47 -31.85 -33.03
CA HIS A 531 -16.84 -32.40 -33.25
C HIS A 531 -16.89 -33.93 -33.25
N GLU A 532 -15.75 -34.60 -33.43
CA GLU A 532 -15.61 -36.07 -33.43
C GLU A 532 -15.33 -36.64 -32.04
N LEU A 533 -15.05 -35.79 -31.06
CA LEU A 533 -14.70 -36.26 -29.71
C LEU A 533 -15.89 -37.01 -29.05
N PRO A 534 -15.63 -38.18 -28.45
CA PRO A 534 -16.70 -39.00 -27.85
C PRO A 534 -17.28 -38.28 -26.62
N HIS A 535 -18.55 -37.94 -26.71
CA HIS A 535 -19.34 -37.28 -25.67
C HIS A 535 -19.80 -38.27 -24.57
N GLY A 536 -18.93 -39.08 -24.03
CA GLY A 536 -19.21 -40.16 -23.08
C GLY A 536 -19.98 -39.76 -21.80
N GLY A 537 -21.21 -39.24 -21.97
CA GLY A 537 -22.13 -38.94 -20.89
C GLY A 537 -21.83 -37.68 -20.07
N ARG A 538 -20.68 -37.07 -20.20
CA ARG A 538 -20.33 -35.77 -19.59
C ARG A 538 -20.27 -34.70 -20.66
N ARG A 539 -21.07 -33.66 -20.50
CA ARG A 539 -20.99 -32.47 -21.35
C ARG A 539 -19.73 -31.71 -21.01
N PHE A 540 -18.79 -31.65 -21.94
CA PHE A 540 -17.62 -30.79 -21.85
C PHE A 540 -17.49 -29.95 -23.12
N ILE A 541 -16.84 -28.81 -23.00
CA ILE A 541 -16.49 -27.96 -24.13
C ILE A 541 -15.00 -27.60 -24.03
N VAL A 542 -14.28 -27.66 -25.14
CA VAL A 542 -12.91 -27.16 -25.23
C VAL A 542 -13.01 -25.65 -25.44
N VAL A 543 -12.56 -24.88 -24.45
CA VAL A 543 -12.67 -23.42 -24.41
C VAL A 543 -11.49 -22.76 -25.12
N LEU A 544 -10.31 -23.37 -24.99
CA LEU A 544 -9.05 -22.78 -25.41
C LEU A 544 -8.05 -23.89 -25.74
N LEU A 545 -7.21 -23.64 -26.75
CA LEU A 545 -6.13 -24.52 -27.17
C LEU A 545 -4.84 -23.70 -27.28
N LYS A 546 -3.79 -24.15 -26.65
CA LYS A 546 -2.44 -23.59 -26.81
C LYS A 546 -1.60 -24.53 -27.67
N ARG A 547 -1.03 -23.99 -28.76
CA ARG A 547 -0.16 -24.70 -29.69
C ARG A 547 1.07 -23.87 -29.96
N GLU A 548 2.26 -24.39 -29.69
CA GLU A 548 3.54 -23.70 -29.90
C GLU A 548 3.61 -22.29 -29.28
N GLY A 549 2.92 -22.08 -28.14
CA GLY A 549 2.88 -20.78 -27.46
C GLY A 549 1.80 -19.82 -27.96
N GLU A 550 1.09 -20.15 -29.04
CA GLU A 550 -0.08 -19.38 -29.51
C GLU A 550 -1.36 -19.90 -28.90
N THR A 551 -2.25 -18.96 -28.53
CA THR A 551 -3.57 -19.27 -28.00
C THR A 551 -4.61 -19.28 -29.13
N ILE A 552 -5.25 -20.40 -29.35
CA ILE A 552 -6.26 -20.63 -30.39
C ILE A 552 -7.61 -20.81 -29.72
N ILE A 553 -8.63 -20.09 -30.17
CA ILE A 553 -10.03 -20.37 -29.80
C ILE A 553 -10.53 -21.44 -30.76
N PRO A 554 -10.79 -22.66 -30.29
CA PRO A 554 -11.11 -23.76 -31.17
C PRO A 554 -12.59 -23.69 -31.65
N ASN A 555 -12.81 -24.21 -32.84
CA ASN A 555 -14.17 -24.49 -33.39
C ASN A 555 -14.34 -26.00 -33.58
N GLY A 556 -15.57 -26.43 -34.00
CA GLY A 556 -15.85 -27.87 -34.17
C GLY A 556 -14.90 -28.62 -35.11
N ASP A 557 -14.34 -27.92 -36.12
CA ASP A 557 -13.44 -28.50 -37.13
C ASP A 557 -11.95 -28.42 -36.71
N THR A 558 -11.64 -27.83 -35.55
CA THR A 558 -10.27 -27.73 -35.03
C THR A 558 -9.75 -29.11 -34.66
N GLN A 559 -8.68 -29.56 -35.32
CA GLN A 559 -8.01 -30.82 -35.01
C GLN A 559 -7.03 -30.61 -33.84
N LEU A 560 -7.06 -31.53 -32.87
CA LEU A 560 -6.13 -31.60 -31.76
C LEU A 560 -4.87 -32.33 -32.22
N LEU A 561 -3.71 -31.67 -32.05
CA LEU A 561 -2.40 -32.25 -32.42
C LEU A 561 -1.62 -32.66 -31.17
N PRO A 562 -0.71 -33.64 -31.30
CA PRO A 562 0.23 -33.92 -30.23
C PRO A 562 1.04 -32.67 -29.87
N GLY A 563 1.15 -32.36 -28.56
CA GLY A 563 1.81 -31.17 -28.07
C GLY A 563 0.84 -30.02 -27.74
N ASP A 564 -0.44 -30.15 -28.05
CA ASP A 564 -1.44 -29.14 -27.67
C ASP A 564 -1.80 -29.21 -26.18
N ASP A 565 -1.91 -28.05 -25.55
CA ASP A 565 -2.50 -27.90 -24.22
C ASP A 565 -3.93 -27.35 -24.38
N VAL A 566 -4.92 -28.11 -23.94
CA VAL A 566 -6.35 -27.77 -24.10
C VAL A 566 -6.98 -27.47 -22.76
N VAL A 567 -7.73 -26.37 -22.67
CA VAL A 567 -8.54 -26.03 -21.50
C VAL A 567 -9.96 -26.47 -21.75
N ILE A 568 -10.47 -27.33 -20.89
CA ILE A 568 -11.78 -27.96 -20.98
C ILE A 568 -12.67 -27.43 -19.85
N ALA A 569 -13.86 -26.95 -20.20
CA ALA A 569 -14.92 -26.66 -19.26
C ALA A 569 -15.81 -27.89 -19.08
N THR A 570 -16.00 -28.35 -17.86
CA THR A 570 -16.90 -29.45 -17.50
C THR A 570 -17.95 -28.97 -16.50
N LEU A 571 -19.20 -29.38 -16.69
CA LEU A 571 -20.23 -29.25 -15.67
C LEU A 571 -20.01 -30.35 -14.62
N GLY A 572 -19.82 -29.92 -13.35
CA GLY A 572 -19.63 -30.79 -12.20
C GLY A 572 -20.89 -31.53 -11.78
#